data_ebc8cc350400b5339faeb77ccd7c82f7
#
_entry.id   ebc8cc350400b5339faeb77ccd7c82f7
#
_cell.length_a   1.000
_cell.length_b   1.000
_cell.length_c   1.000
_cell.angle_alpha   90.00
_cell.angle_beta   90.00
_cell.angle_gamma   90.00
#
_symmetry.space_group_name_H-M   'P 1'
#
loop_
_entity.id
_entity.type
_entity.pdbx_description
1 polymer ?
#
loop_
_entity_poly.entity_id
_entity_poly.type
_entity_poly.pdbx_seq_one_letter_code
_entity_poly.pdbx_strand_id
1 'polypeptide(L)'
;MNEKIELIQESILRDISDGIMVIGQNGSIQYFNRAAMDILDKTEEELSNRRLAELFFDNAQNDMFNQTILDAVGDLSAPHYNLVQYHGKERIKAIYVMTSFLKAGREKAAVIVILNDMTDLVLMQKSYTQRMNGLMESLVQALLTAIDERSHYSANHTKNMVSLAKNFLDWLDITDNPWKFDKKRKDAFLMSVWLHDVGKLSVPLEVMDKATRLGMKTEKIEERFQRIHLLDRIALLEGSIDRKEWEFREENRTSWLDFIRRIDNASFLSDDDLQKIHELSRQHYTDEDDTEKPFLTNDELDCLSIKKGTLTDKEREVMQSHVILTKKILEKVNFPDDYRMVREWAQSHHELLNGKGYPEHKSGDNIPKEVRLLTILDIFEALTASDRPYKKSISVQGALNILHSMADESSIDKEILVLFEQSSAWESVIPNKNN
;
A
#
# COMPACT_ATOMS: atom_id res chain seq x y z
N MET A 1 54.53 11.93 43.20
CA MET A 1 53.16 11.33 43.00
C MET A 1 52.28 12.30 42.22
N ASN A 2 52.32 13.61 42.50
CA ASN A 2 51.53 14.62 41.78
C ASN A 2 51.94 14.75 40.29
N GLU A 3 53.23 14.87 39.94
CA GLU A 3 53.70 14.98 38.55
C GLU A 3 53.26 13.82 37.64
N LYS A 4 53.19 12.59 38.15
CA LYS A 4 52.73 11.44 37.37
C LYS A 4 51.23 11.47 37.13
N ILE A 5 50.47 12.03 38.06
CA ILE A 5 49.01 12.21 37.93
C ILE A 5 48.71 13.34 36.93
N GLU A 6 49.45 14.43 36.99
CA GLU A 6 49.33 15.55 36.03
C GLU A 6 49.65 15.11 34.61
N LEU A 7 50.74 14.37 34.40
CA LEU A 7 51.11 13.80 33.10
C LEU A 7 50.04 12.85 32.55
N ILE A 8 49.40 12.03 33.40
CA ILE A 8 48.32 11.13 33.00
C ILE A 8 47.08 11.95 32.62
N GLN A 9 46.75 12.98 33.40
CA GLN A 9 45.58 13.84 33.12
C GLN A 9 45.77 14.61 31.80
N GLU A 10 46.93 15.17 31.55
CA GLU A 10 47.28 15.84 30.29
C GLU A 10 47.21 14.88 29.09
N SER A 11 47.74 13.66 29.25
CA SER A 11 47.73 12.66 28.19
C SER A 11 46.29 12.22 27.88
N ILE A 12 45.45 11.96 28.91
CA ILE A 12 44.04 11.60 28.72
C ILE A 12 43.31 12.71 27.98
N LEU A 13 43.42 13.94 28.42
CA LEU A 13 42.74 15.09 27.80
C LEU A 13 43.23 15.35 26.37
N ARG A 14 44.48 15.07 26.05
CA ARG A 14 45.05 15.25 24.72
C ARG A 14 44.61 14.13 23.73
N ASP A 15 44.58 12.88 24.20
CA ASP A 15 44.47 11.69 23.36
C ASP A 15 43.04 11.14 23.26
N ILE A 16 42.07 11.72 24.01
CA ILE A 16 40.67 11.40 23.92
C ILE A 16 40.09 11.86 22.57
N SER A 17 39.22 11.01 21.96
CA SER A 17 38.59 11.29 20.68
C SER A 17 37.49 12.34 20.75
N ASP A 18 36.94 12.57 21.94
CA ASP A 18 35.89 13.57 22.16
C ASP A 18 36.52 14.97 22.25
N GLY A 19 35.94 15.93 21.59
CA GLY A 19 36.33 17.34 21.71
C GLY A 19 35.96 17.87 23.10
N ILE A 20 36.91 18.46 23.80
CA ILE A 20 36.67 19.10 25.09
C ILE A 20 37.01 20.56 24.98
N MET A 21 36.07 21.41 25.39
CA MET A 21 36.29 22.85 25.55
C MET A 21 35.84 23.29 26.94
N VAL A 22 36.55 24.24 27.52
CA VAL A 22 36.18 24.92 28.77
C VAL A 22 35.92 26.38 28.49
N ILE A 23 34.70 26.85 28.83
CA ILE A 23 34.27 28.21 28.56
C ILE A 23 34.01 28.91 29.91
N GLY A 24 34.68 30.02 30.12
CA GLY A 24 34.50 30.88 31.29
C GLY A 24 33.13 31.56 31.30
N GLN A 25 32.75 32.11 32.45
CA GLN A 25 31.44 32.82 32.61
C GLN A 25 31.33 34.04 31.69
N ASN A 26 32.44 34.65 31.26
CA ASN A 26 32.48 35.74 30.32
C ASN A 26 32.44 35.31 28.84
N GLY A 27 32.23 33.99 28.58
CA GLY A 27 32.22 33.40 27.26
C GLY A 27 33.61 33.21 26.64
N SER A 28 34.73 33.43 27.37
CA SER A 28 36.07 33.17 26.87
C SER A 28 36.41 31.68 26.85
N ILE A 29 37.06 31.21 25.79
CA ILE A 29 37.57 29.84 25.71
C ILE A 29 38.85 29.75 26.53
N GLN A 30 38.80 28.96 27.61
CA GLN A 30 39.90 28.79 28.55
C GLN A 30 40.75 27.56 28.25
N TYR A 31 40.16 26.56 27.67
CA TYR A 31 40.80 25.31 27.30
C TYR A 31 40.10 24.65 26.12
N PHE A 32 40.85 23.94 25.31
CA PHE A 32 40.38 23.04 24.26
C PHE A 32 41.44 21.98 23.99
N ASN A 33 40.98 20.77 23.63
CA ASN A 33 41.90 19.70 23.23
C ASN A 33 41.98 19.60 21.70
N ARG A 34 42.85 18.73 21.21
CA ARG A 34 43.09 18.52 19.77
C ARG A 34 41.82 18.06 19.06
N ALA A 35 41.05 17.12 19.67
CA ALA A 35 39.83 16.64 19.09
C ALA A 35 38.77 17.74 18.88
N ALA A 36 38.70 18.74 19.79
CA ALA A 36 37.80 19.88 19.59
C ALA A 36 38.19 20.71 18.36
N MET A 37 39.51 20.90 18.11
CA MET A 37 39.97 21.58 16.89
C MET A 37 39.58 20.82 15.62
N ASP A 38 39.80 19.51 15.61
CA ASP A 38 39.49 18.63 14.47
C ASP A 38 38.00 18.56 14.22
N ILE A 39 37.17 18.48 15.27
CA ILE A 39 35.71 18.42 15.17
C ILE A 39 35.16 19.75 14.65
N LEU A 40 35.63 20.87 15.13
CA LEU A 40 35.14 22.20 14.78
C LEU A 40 35.83 22.81 13.54
N ASP A 41 36.80 22.11 12.93
CA ASP A 41 37.61 22.60 11.80
C ASP A 41 38.28 23.97 12.13
N LYS A 42 38.79 24.09 13.36
CA LYS A 42 39.42 25.32 13.86
C LYS A 42 40.87 25.08 14.23
N THR A 43 41.71 26.07 13.98
CA THR A 43 43.12 26.05 14.40
C THR A 43 43.29 26.51 15.85
N GLU A 44 44.43 26.20 16.45
CA GLU A 44 44.78 26.67 17.80
C GLU A 44 44.74 28.21 17.89
N GLU A 45 45.24 28.91 16.86
CA GLU A 45 45.21 30.37 16.78
C GLU A 45 43.81 30.95 16.71
N GLU A 46 42.87 30.23 16.02
CA GLU A 46 41.47 30.63 15.94
C GLU A 46 40.75 30.49 17.29
N LEU A 47 41.09 29.50 18.11
CA LEU A 47 40.40 29.21 19.38
C LEU A 47 41.05 29.93 20.59
N SER A 48 42.33 30.16 20.55
CA SER A 48 43.09 30.74 21.70
C SER A 48 42.66 32.18 22.00
N ASN A 49 42.33 32.43 23.27
CA ASN A 49 42.01 33.77 23.79
C ASN A 49 40.81 34.47 23.10
N ARG A 50 39.94 33.72 22.45
CA ARG A 50 38.76 34.25 21.80
C ARG A 50 37.49 33.99 22.62
N ARG A 51 36.47 34.79 22.37
CA ARG A 51 35.12 34.56 22.93
C ARG A 51 34.33 33.70 21.96
N LEU A 52 33.47 32.87 22.52
CA LEU A 52 32.58 32.00 21.75
C LEU A 52 31.77 32.79 20.68
N ALA A 53 31.28 33.98 21.05
CA ALA A 53 30.52 34.84 20.16
C ALA A 53 31.29 35.29 18.91
N GLU A 54 32.60 35.48 19.03
CA GLU A 54 33.46 35.92 17.92
C GLU A 54 33.77 34.82 16.92
N LEU A 55 33.53 33.54 17.30
CA LEU A 55 33.93 32.39 16.50
C LEU A 55 32.80 31.68 15.81
N PHE A 56 31.60 31.76 16.39
CA PHE A 56 30.51 30.89 15.99
C PHE A 56 29.24 31.62 15.57
N PHE A 57 29.05 32.91 15.92
CA PHE A 57 27.84 33.64 15.57
C PHE A 57 27.78 34.18 14.15
N ASP A 58 28.87 34.13 13.41
CA ASP A 58 28.93 34.62 12.02
C ASP A 58 28.20 33.64 11.03
N ASN A 59 27.86 32.46 11.47
CA ASN A 59 27.20 31.46 10.61
C ASN A 59 25.87 31.02 11.20
N ALA A 60 24.78 31.59 10.67
CA ALA A 60 23.40 31.25 11.08
C ALA A 60 23.05 29.76 10.89
N GLN A 61 23.75 29.02 10.05
CA GLN A 61 23.57 27.59 9.88
C GLN A 61 23.97 26.78 11.11
N ASN A 62 24.76 27.36 12.02
CA ASN A 62 25.22 26.79 13.27
C ASN A 62 24.42 27.27 14.50
N ASP A 63 23.30 27.94 14.32
CA ASP A 63 22.52 28.52 15.42
C ASP A 63 22.12 27.49 16.49
N MET A 64 21.73 26.27 16.12
CA MET A 64 21.41 25.22 17.10
C MET A 64 22.63 24.81 17.94
N PHE A 65 23.81 24.71 17.31
CA PHE A 65 25.08 24.45 18.02
C PHE A 65 25.36 25.57 19.00
N ASN A 66 25.33 26.81 18.52
CA ASN A 66 25.56 28.02 19.32
C ASN A 66 24.59 28.13 20.50
N GLN A 67 23.30 27.92 20.25
CA GLN A 67 22.26 28.01 21.26
C GLN A 67 22.46 26.96 22.38
N THR A 68 22.81 25.72 22.03
CA THR A 68 23.06 24.66 23.02
C THR A 68 24.18 25.05 24.01
N ILE A 69 25.21 25.72 23.52
CA ILE A 69 26.32 26.17 24.37
C ILE A 69 25.92 27.43 25.16
N LEU A 70 25.21 28.36 24.52
CA LEU A 70 24.74 29.59 25.17
C LEU A 70 23.76 29.30 26.31
N ASP A 71 22.87 28.35 26.12
CA ASP A 71 21.92 27.92 27.16
C ASP A 71 22.65 27.43 28.39
N ALA A 72 23.77 26.68 28.20
CA ALA A 72 24.58 26.21 29.29
C ALA A 72 25.40 27.31 29.99
N VAL A 73 25.81 28.34 29.26
CA VAL A 73 26.50 29.52 29.84
C VAL A 73 25.52 30.42 30.59
N GLY A 74 24.29 30.57 30.05
CA GLY A 74 23.22 31.41 30.62
C GLY A 74 22.52 30.75 31.83
N ASP A 75 22.32 29.44 31.78
CA ASP A 75 21.71 28.65 32.86
C ASP A 75 22.61 27.56 33.38
N LEU A 76 23.38 27.88 34.44
CA LEU A 76 24.25 26.94 35.11
C LEU A 76 23.50 25.93 36.02
N SER A 77 22.18 25.85 35.98
CA SER A 77 21.39 24.97 36.87
C SER A 77 21.44 23.50 36.47
N ALA A 78 21.41 23.20 35.17
CA ALA A 78 21.38 21.84 34.61
C ALA A 78 22.34 21.68 33.42
N PRO A 79 22.89 20.47 33.19
CA PRO A 79 23.59 20.18 31.94
C PRO A 79 22.63 20.19 30.76
N HIS A 80 23.15 20.68 29.62
CA HIS A 80 22.44 20.66 28.35
C HIS A 80 23.09 19.64 27.42
N TYR A 81 22.28 18.97 26.59
CA TYR A 81 22.77 18.03 25.57
C TYR A 81 21.88 18.06 24.35
N ASN A 82 22.50 18.02 23.17
CA ASN A 82 21.75 18.04 21.91
C ASN A 82 22.59 17.40 20.80
N LEU A 83 21.91 16.76 19.85
CA LEU A 83 22.51 16.33 18.58
C LEU A 83 22.23 17.40 17.53
N VAL A 84 23.28 18.08 17.07
CA VAL A 84 23.17 19.21 16.15
C VAL A 84 23.93 18.99 14.87
N GLN A 85 23.46 19.61 13.79
CA GLN A 85 24.25 19.75 12.57
C GLN A 85 25.19 20.93 12.72
N TYR A 86 26.47 20.67 12.50
CA TYR A 86 27.51 21.68 12.49
C TYR A 86 28.10 21.83 11.08
N HIS A 87 28.01 23.02 10.54
CA HIS A 87 28.53 23.36 9.21
C HIS A 87 30.00 23.77 9.35
N GLY A 88 30.89 22.79 9.22
CA GLY A 88 32.32 22.97 9.19
C GLY A 88 32.86 23.55 7.87
N LYS A 89 34.19 23.69 7.75
CA LYS A 89 34.83 24.22 6.53
C LYS A 89 34.70 23.25 5.35
N GLU A 90 34.82 21.94 5.60
CA GLU A 90 34.87 20.93 4.55
C GLU A 90 33.55 20.17 4.39
N ARG A 91 32.85 19.89 5.48
CA ARG A 91 31.64 19.09 5.50
C ARG A 91 30.68 19.47 6.63
N ILE A 92 29.44 19.07 6.48
CA ILE A 92 28.44 19.12 7.56
C ILE A 92 28.71 17.91 8.47
N LYS A 93 28.87 18.16 9.78
CA LYS A 93 29.07 17.14 10.82
C LYS A 93 27.83 17.03 11.71
N ALA A 94 27.53 15.84 12.19
CA ALA A 94 26.54 15.61 13.23
C ALA A 94 27.26 15.52 14.56
N ILE A 95 27.16 16.57 15.38
CA ILE A 95 27.92 16.67 16.65
C ILE A 95 26.92 16.49 17.79
N TYR A 96 27.19 15.52 18.66
CA TYR A 96 26.53 15.43 19.95
C TYR A 96 27.24 16.32 20.95
N VAL A 97 26.55 17.41 21.33
CA VAL A 97 27.07 18.42 22.26
C VAL A 97 26.54 18.09 23.64
N MET A 98 27.41 17.92 24.61
CA MET A 98 27.08 17.78 26.02
C MET A 98 27.74 18.90 26.81
N THR A 99 27.05 19.46 27.80
CA THR A 99 27.60 20.47 28.68
C THR A 99 27.57 20.01 30.13
N SER A 100 28.60 20.43 30.87
CA SER A 100 28.73 20.20 32.32
C SER A 100 29.38 21.41 32.94
N PHE A 101 29.51 21.44 34.28
CA PHE A 101 30.01 22.60 34.99
C PHE A 101 31.27 22.29 35.81
N LEU A 102 32.26 23.13 35.66
CA LEU A 102 33.41 23.15 36.54
C LEU A 102 33.09 23.98 37.78
N LYS A 103 33.38 23.45 38.97
CA LYS A 103 33.13 24.13 40.25
C LYS A 103 34.46 24.59 40.85
N ALA A 104 34.54 25.86 41.27
CA ALA A 104 35.61 26.40 42.09
C ALA A 104 35.02 26.70 43.49
N GLY A 105 35.25 25.79 44.43
CA GLY A 105 34.65 25.85 45.76
C GLY A 105 33.12 25.57 45.70
N ARG A 106 32.33 26.54 46.12
CA ARG A 106 30.84 26.46 46.08
C ARG A 106 30.23 27.10 44.84
N GLU A 107 31.03 27.80 44.04
CA GLU A 107 30.55 28.52 42.85
C GLU A 107 30.90 27.75 41.55
N LYS A 108 30.03 27.82 40.57
CA LYS A 108 30.30 27.31 39.22
C LYS A 108 31.19 28.32 38.47
N ALA A 109 32.38 27.87 38.08
CA ALA A 109 33.40 28.77 37.53
C ALA A 109 33.44 28.75 35.99
N ALA A 110 33.08 27.65 35.37
CA ALA A 110 33.17 27.50 33.92
C ALA A 110 32.19 26.41 33.43
N VAL A 111 31.88 26.42 32.14
CA VAL A 111 31.15 25.38 31.43
C VAL A 111 32.15 24.46 30.72
N ILE A 112 32.01 23.17 30.92
CA ILE A 112 32.70 22.15 30.15
C ILE A 112 31.78 21.76 28.99
N VAL A 113 32.26 21.88 27.76
CA VAL A 113 31.57 21.41 26.55
C VAL A 113 32.28 20.18 26.02
N ILE A 114 31.56 19.09 25.87
CA ILE A 114 32.03 17.85 25.27
C ILE A 114 31.39 17.71 23.91
N LEU A 115 32.21 17.51 22.89
CA LEU A 115 31.79 17.38 21.49
C LEU A 115 32.10 15.95 21.02
N ASN A 116 31.11 15.21 20.62
CA ASN A 116 31.33 13.90 20.04
C ASN A 116 30.88 13.93 18.57
N ASP A 117 31.76 13.60 17.63
CA ASP A 117 31.47 13.53 16.20
C ASP A 117 30.72 12.22 15.90
N MET A 118 29.42 12.33 15.73
CA MET A 118 28.49 11.22 15.41
C MET A 118 28.24 11.10 13.90
N THR A 119 28.99 11.82 13.08
CA THR A 119 28.70 11.94 11.62
C THR A 119 28.66 10.57 10.94
N ASP A 120 29.69 9.75 11.16
CA ASP A 120 29.77 8.44 10.53
C ASP A 120 28.66 7.49 11.02
N LEU A 121 28.30 7.55 12.32
CA LEU A 121 27.20 6.77 12.88
C LEU A 121 25.87 7.18 12.29
N VAL A 122 25.57 8.47 12.18
CA VAL A 122 24.35 9.01 11.60
C VAL A 122 24.26 8.66 10.11
N LEU A 123 25.35 8.78 9.35
CA LEU A 123 25.41 8.40 7.95
C LEU A 123 25.23 6.89 7.75
N MET A 124 25.84 6.08 8.60
CA MET A 124 25.69 4.61 8.58
C MET A 124 24.25 4.21 8.88
N GLN A 125 23.62 4.79 9.89
CA GLN A 125 22.23 4.55 10.24
C GLN A 125 21.29 4.93 9.08
N LYS A 126 21.51 6.09 8.45
CA LYS A 126 20.74 6.54 7.29
C LYS A 126 20.90 5.59 6.10
N SER A 127 22.13 5.18 5.81
CA SER A 127 22.42 4.21 4.74
C SER A 127 21.78 2.86 5.01
N TYR A 128 21.84 2.36 6.24
CA TYR A 128 21.18 1.11 6.65
C TYR A 128 19.67 1.18 6.46
N THR A 129 19.03 2.26 6.92
CA THR A 129 17.58 2.47 6.74
C THR A 129 17.20 2.52 5.26
N GLN A 130 17.98 3.21 4.43
CA GLN A 130 17.74 3.27 2.99
C GLN A 130 17.87 1.89 2.32
N ARG A 131 18.87 1.10 2.69
CA ARG A 131 19.03 -0.27 2.18
C ARG A 131 17.89 -1.20 2.59
N MET A 132 17.44 -1.08 3.84
CA MET A 132 16.31 -1.88 4.33
C MET A 132 15.00 -1.52 3.60
N ASN A 133 14.75 -0.23 3.38
CA ASN A 133 13.57 0.20 2.62
C ASN A 133 13.64 -0.32 1.16
N GLY A 134 14.80 -0.20 0.51
CA GLY A 134 14.99 -0.73 -0.84
C GLY A 134 14.83 -2.26 -0.93
N LEU A 135 15.26 -2.99 0.09
CA LEU A 135 15.04 -4.44 0.17
C LEU A 135 13.56 -4.77 0.35
N MET A 136 12.85 -4.05 1.23
CA MET A 136 11.40 -4.21 1.40
C MET A 136 10.64 -3.94 0.10
N GLU A 137 10.94 -2.85 -0.60
CA GLU A 137 10.34 -2.55 -1.91
C GLU A 137 10.60 -3.68 -2.92
N SER A 138 11.83 -4.19 -2.97
CA SER A 138 12.18 -5.29 -3.88
C SER A 138 11.43 -6.59 -3.56
N LEU A 139 11.25 -6.91 -2.28
CA LEU A 139 10.48 -8.09 -1.85
C LEU A 139 9.00 -7.94 -2.19
N VAL A 140 8.42 -6.75 -1.99
CA VAL A 140 7.04 -6.46 -2.37
C VAL A 140 6.88 -6.59 -3.89
N GLN A 141 7.82 -6.03 -4.68
CA GLN A 141 7.81 -6.18 -6.14
C GLN A 141 7.90 -7.64 -6.58
N ALA A 142 8.73 -8.47 -5.93
CA ALA A 142 8.83 -9.88 -6.22
C ALA A 142 7.53 -10.64 -5.91
N LEU A 143 6.87 -10.33 -4.80
CA LEU A 143 5.56 -10.90 -4.45
C LEU A 143 4.48 -10.51 -5.46
N LEU A 144 4.46 -9.25 -5.87
CA LEU A 144 3.51 -8.74 -6.88
C LEU A 144 3.76 -9.39 -8.23
N THR A 145 5.02 -9.53 -8.65
CA THR A 145 5.35 -10.27 -9.88
C THR A 145 4.82 -11.71 -9.83
N ALA A 146 4.89 -12.37 -8.68
CA ALA A 146 4.33 -13.72 -8.53
C ALA A 146 2.80 -13.74 -8.63
N ILE A 147 2.11 -12.67 -8.21
CA ILE A 147 0.65 -12.50 -8.39
C ILE A 147 0.34 -12.23 -9.87
N ASP A 148 1.12 -11.35 -10.49
CA ASP A 148 0.97 -10.90 -11.89
C ASP A 148 1.16 -12.07 -12.88
N GLU A 149 2.18 -12.93 -12.64
CA GLU A 149 2.41 -14.15 -13.44
C GLU A 149 1.27 -15.16 -13.29
N ARG A 150 0.53 -15.11 -12.18
CA ARG A 150 -0.59 -16.00 -11.93
C ARG A 150 -1.89 -15.49 -12.57
N SER A 151 -2.10 -14.16 -12.64
CA SER A 151 -3.27 -13.55 -13.28
C SER A 151 -2.88 -12.28 -14.02
N HIS A 152 -3.03 -12.27 -15.33
CA HIS A 152 -2.70 -11.12 -16.19
C HIS A 152 -3.48 -9.85 -15.84
N TYR A 153 -4.63 -9.99 -15.19
CA TYR A 153 -5.44 -8.86 -14.75
C TYR A 153 -4.83 -8.10 -13.56
N SER A 154 -4.19 -8.80 -12.61
CA SER A 154 -3.65 -8.19 -11.40
C SER A 154 -2.44 -7.29 -11.65
N ALA A 155 -1.69 -7.55 -12.75
CA ALA A 155 -0.42 -6.89 -13.05
C ALA A 155 -0.53 -5.37 -13.22
N ASN A 156 -1.50 -4.91 -13.97
CA ASN A 156 -1.70 -3.49 -14.24
C ASN A 156 -2.47 -2.80 -13.12
N HIS A 157 -3.40 -3.51 -12.48
CA HIS A 157 -4.23 -2.99 -11.39
C HIS A 157 -3.38 -2.37 -10.28
N THR A 158 -2.47 -3.14 -9.68
CA THR A 158 -1.67 -2.65 -8.56
C THR A 158 -0.75 -1.48 -8.97
N LYS A 159 -0.16 -1.51 -10.17
CA LYS A 159 0.67 -0.42 -10.69
C LYS A 159 -0.14 0.86 -10.88
N ASN A 160 -1.33 0.75 -11.47
CA ASN A 160 -2.26 1.85 -11.66
C ASN A 160 -2.68 2.44 -10.30
N MET A 161 -3.04 1.57 -9.35
CA MET A 161 -3.42 1.96 -7.99
C MET A 161 -2.33 2.78 -7.29
N VAL A 162 -1.08 2.33 -7.37
CA VAL A 162 0.06 3.06 -6.78
C VAL A 162 0.28 4.40 -7.47
N SER A 163 0.15 4.44 -8.80
CA SER A 163 0.28 5.69 -9.57
C SER A 163 -0.82 6.69 -9.20
N LEU A 164 -2.07 6.23 -9.11
CA LEU A 164 -3.20 7.05 -8.65
C LEU A 164 -2.97 7.59 -7.24
N ALA A 165 -2.57 6.73 -6.32
CA ALA A 165 -2.28 7.08 -4.94
C ALA A 165 -1.15 8.12 -4.84
N LYS A 166 -0.05 7.90 -5.57
CA LYS A 166 1.09 8.82 -5.59
C LYS A 166 0.70 10.19 -6.14
N ASN A 167 0.04 10.24 -7.29
CA ASN A 167 -0.40 11.49 -7.90
C ASN A 167 -1.33 12.29 -6.96
N PHE A 168 -2.26 11.60 -6.30
CA PHE A 168 -3.16 12.21 -5.33
C PHE A 168 -2.41 12.80 -4.14
N LEU A 169 -1.46 12.05 -3.56
CA LEU A 169 -0.66 12.50 -2.43
C LEU A 169 0.26 13.68 -2.81
N ASP A 170 0.84 13.67 -4.00
CA ASP A 170 1.68 14.76 -4.50
C ASP A 170 0.82 16.03 -4.74
N TRP A 171 -0.41 15.86 -5.22
CA TRP A 171 -1.36 16.97 -5.35
C TRP A 171 -1.73 17.58 -3.99
N LEU A 172 -1.96 16.75 -2.95
CA LEU A 172 -2.21 17.22 -1.58
C LEU A 172 -1.06 18.07 -1.03
N ASP A 173 0.19 17.73 -1.37
CA ASP A 173 1.36 18.50 -0.94
C ASP A 173 1.44 19.86 -1.61
N ILE A 174 1.22 19.92 -2.92
CA ILE A 174 1.31 21.13 -3.72
C ILE A 174 0.21 22.13 -3.33
N THR A 175 -0.98 21.61 -3.03
CA THR A 175 -2.15 22.43 -2.67
C THR A 175 -2.19 22.87 -1.20
N ASP A 176 -1.19 22.49 -0.41
CA ASP A 176 -1.14 22.72 1.05
C ASP A 176 -2.44 22.34 1.78
N ASN A 177 -3.02 21.22 1.36
CA ASN A 177 -4.28 20.73 1.91
C ASN A 177 -4.08 20.32 3.39
N PRO A 178 -5.01 20.67 4.30
CA PRO A 178 -4.93 20.27 5.72
C PRO A 178 -4.83 18.76 5.94
N TRP A 179 -5.26 17.96 4.96
CA TRP A 179 -5.20 16.49 5.01
C TRP A 179 -3.90 15.91 4.43
N LYS A 180 -2.89 16.73 4.15
CA LYS A 180 -1.61 16.22 3.66
C LYS A 180 -0.98 15.23 4.62
N PHE A 181 -0.25 14.29 4.06
CA PHE A 181 0.45 13.24 4.79
C PHE A 181 1.90 13.66 5.04
N ASP A 182 2.42 13.39 6.22
CA ASP A 182 3.87 13.42 6.40
C ASP A 182 4.54 12.28 5.62
N LYS A 183 5.86 12.33 5.51
CA LYS A 183 6.62 11.36 4.72
C LYS A 183 6.38 9.91 5.18
N LYS A 184 6.37 9.65 6.50
CA LYS A 184 6.19 8.31 7.06
C LYS A 184 4.81 7.76 6.74
N ARG A 185 3.79 8.58 6.90
CA ARG A 185 2.39 8.24 6.59
C ARG A 185 2.18 7.97 5.10
N LYS A 186 2.85 8.76 4.21
CA LYS A 186 2.86 8.50 2.75
C LYS A 186 3.47 7.15 2.42
N ASP A 187 4.67 6.88 2.95
CA ASP A 187 5.39 5.63 2.69
C ASP A 187 4.56 4.42 3.16
N ALA A 188 3.97 4.49 4.36
CA ALA A 188 3.09 3.46 4.89
C ALA A 188 1.81 3.28 4.05
N PHE A 189 1.21 4.38 3.58
CA PHE A 189 0.02 4.30 2.73
C PHE A 189 0.33 3.66 1.38
N LEU A 190 1.39 4.08 0.70
CA LEU A 190 1.81 3.48 -0.56
C LEU A 190 2.15 2.00 -0.40
N MET A 191 2.78 1.61 0.72
CA MET A 191 3.02 0.20 1.05
C MET A 191 1.70 -0.57 1.22
N SER A 192 0.67 0.02 1.85
CA SER A 192 -0.65 -0.62 1.96
C SER A 192 -1.34 -0.78 0.61
N VAL A 193 -1.19 0.22 -0.29
CA VAL A 193 -1.67 0.12 -1.67
C VAL A 193 -0.97 -1.01 -2.42
N TRP A 194 0.35 -1.18 -2.26
CA TRP A 194 1.06 -2.31 -2.87
C TRP A 194 0.55 -3.66 -2.37
N LEU A 195 0.22 -3.78 -1.10
CA LEU A 195 -0.04 -5.06 -0.42
C LEU A 195 -1.51 -5.40 -0.23
N HIS A 196 -2.46 -4.51 -0.62
CA HIS A 196 -3.89 -4.69 -0.33
C HIS A 196 -4.44 -6.02 -0.86
N ASP A 197 -3.96 -6.45 -2.00
CA ASP A 197 -4.42 -7.61 -2.74
C ASP A 197 -3.51 -8.85 -2.65
N VAL A 198 -2.50 -8.85 -1.79
CA VAL A 198 -1.55 -9.97 -1.67
C VAL A 198 -2.24 -11.30 -1.36
N GLY A 199 -3.40 -11.28 -0.71
CA GLY A 199 -4.22 -12.46 -0.42
C GLY A 199 -4.81 -13.14 -1.66
N LYS A 200 -4.88 -12.47 -2.81
CA LYS A 200 -5.31 -13.07 -4.09
C LYS A 200 -4.44 -14.23 -4.53
N LEU A 201 -3.20 -14.33 -4.02
CA LEU A 201 -2.34 -15.51 -4.23
C LEU A 201 -3.00 -16.84 -3.85
N SER A 202 -3.91 -16.84 -2.90
CA SER A 202 -4.58 -18.04 -2.41
C SER A 202 -5.98 -18.25 -3.01
N VAL A 203 -6.48 -17.33 -3.82
CA VAL A 203 -7.78 -17.47 -4.51
C VAL A 203 -7.60 -18.39 -5.73
N PRO A 204 -8.46 -19.41 -5.93
CA PRO A 204 -8.40 -20.25 -7.12
C PRO A 204 -8.58 -19.43 -8.41
N LEU A 205 -7.78 -19.71 -9.45
CA LEU A 205 -7.82 -19.00 -10.73
C LEU A 205 -9.19 -19.10 -11.41
N GLU A 206 -9.84 -20.24 -11.28
CA GLU A 206 -11.20 -20.49 -11.81
C GLU A 206 -12.27 -19.55 -11.22
N VAL A 207 -12.01 -18.99 -10.02
CA VAL A 207 -12.86 -17.98 -9.40
C VAL A 207 -12.35 -16.57 -9.74
N MET A 208 -11.05 -16.36 -9.66
CA MET A 208 -10.43 -15.04 -9.86
C MET A 208 -10.59 -14.54 -11.29
N ASP A 209 -10.39 -15.41 -12.29
CA ASP A 209 -10.44 -15.07 -13.72
C ASP A 209 -11.76 -15.52 -14.38
N LYS A 210 -12.80 -15.80 -13.59
CA LYS A 210 -14.08 -16.29 -14.09
C LYS A 210 -14.80 -15.25 -14.94
N ALA A 211 -14.74 -15.48 -16.25
CA ALA A 211 -15.17 -14.59 -17.29
C ALA A 211 -16.68 -14.51 -17.48
N THR A 212 -17.29 -15.67 -17.47
CA THR A 212 -18.69 -15.89 -17.74
C THR A 212 -19.35 -16.60 -16.54
N ARG A 213 -20.67 -16.71 -16.52
CA ARG A 213 -21.35 -17.38 -15.41
C ARG A 213 -20.94 -18.84 -15.25
N LEU A 214 -20.75 -19.54 -16.37
CA LEU A 214 -20.33 -20.95 -16.39
C LEU A 214 -18.82 -21.11 -16.25
N GLY A 215 -18.01 -20.15 -16.73
CA GLY A 215 -16.55 -20.29 -16.80
C GLY A 215 -16.16 -21.54 -17.59
N MET A 216 -15.32 -22.41 -17.03
CA MET A 216 -14.88 -23.65 -17.68
C MET A 216 -15.98 -24.71 -17.85
N LYS A 217 -17.17 -24.51 -17.26
CA LYS A 217 -18.28 -25.47 -17.39
C LYS A 217 -18.97 -25.38 -18.76
N THR A 218 -18.76 -24.30 -19.51
CA THR A 218 -19.33 -24.10 -20.86
C THR A 218 -18.96 -25.25 -21.79
N GLU A 219 -17.70 -25.68 -21.82
CA GLU A 219 -17.24 -26.79 -22.65
C GLU A 219 -17.96 -28.09 -22.29
N LYS A 220 -18.15 -28.38 -20.99
CA LYS A 220 -18.84 -29.60 -20.53
C LYS A 220 -20.31 -29.62 -20.95
N ILE A 221 -20.97 -28.47 -20.98
CA ILE A 221 -22.35 -28.35 -21.48
C ILE A 221 -22.39 -28.58 -22.99
N GLU A 222 -21.46 -27.99 -23.75
CA GLU A 222 -21.37 -28.19 -25.18
C GLU A 222 -21.12 -29.66 -25.56
N GLU A 223 -20.20 -30.31 -24.87
CA GLU A 223 -19.95 -31.76 -25.02
C GLU A 223 -21.20 -32.58 -24.72
N ARG A 224 -21.96 -32.25 -23.66
CA ARG A 224 -23.21 -32.94 -23.31
C ARG A 224 -24.26 -32.75 -24.40
N PHE A 225 -24.44 -31.54 -24.89
CA PHE A 225 -25.40 -31.26 -25.96
C PHE A 225 -25.01 -31.95 -27.27
N GLN A 226 -23.75 -32.09 -27.56
CA GLN A 226 -23.25 -32.89 -28.69
C GLN A 226 -23.50 -34.38 -28.49
N ARG A 227 -23.31 -34.90 -27.28
CA ARG A 227 -23.67 -36.29 -26.94
C ARG A 227 -25.18 -36.55 -27.15
N ILE A 228 -26.05 -35.67 -26.67
CA ILE A 228 -27.52 -35.75 -26.87
C ILE A 228 -27.85 -35.79 -28.38
N HIS A 229 -27.19 -34.96 -29.17
CA HIS A 229 -27.33 -34.98 -30.64
C HIS A 229 -27.02 -36.35 -31.24
N LEU A 230 -25.91 -36.98 -30.80
CA LEU A 230 -25.50 -38.29 -31.31
C LEU A 230 -26.48 -39.39 -30.89
N LEU A 231 -26.96 -39.34 -29.65
CA LEU A 231 -27.97 -40.30 -29.14
C LEU A 231 -29.30 -40.19 -29.91
N ASP A 232 -29.82 -38.96 -30.13
CA ASP A 232 -31.02 -38.74 -30.94
C ASP A 232 -30.82 -39.22 -32.38
N ARG A 233 -29.60 -39.08 -32.96
CA ARG A 233 -29.31 -39.57 -34.31
C ARG A 233 -29.25 -41.09 -34.36
N ILE A 234 -28.74 -41.74 -33.34
CA ILE A 234 -28.75 -43.22 -33.20
C ILE A 234 -30.20 -43.67 -33.11
N ALA A 235 -31.03 -43.08 -32.25
CA ALA A 235 -32.42 -43.41 -32.09
C ALA A 235 -33.23 -43.27 -33.42
N LEU A 236 -32.92 -42.27 -34.24
CA LEU A 236 -33.47 -42.10 -35.57
C LEU A 236 -33.05 -43.26 -36.50
N LEU A 237 -31.77 -43.66 -36.49
CA LEU A 237 -31.23 -44.72 -37.35
C LEU A 237 -31.80 -46.10 -36.94
N GLU A 238 -32.04 -46.33 -35.67
CA GLU A 238 -32.65 -47.55 -35.11
C GLU A 238 -34.17 -47.60 -35.28
N GLY A 239 -34.77 -46.48 -35.70
CA GLY A 239 -36.20 -46.37 -35.88
C GLY A 239 -36.97 -46.21 -34.56
N SER A 240 -36.29 -45.88 -33.46
CA SER A 240 -36.92 -45.65 -32.14
C SER A 240 -37.65 -44.30 -32.12
N ILE A 241 -37.21 -43.31 -32.95
CA ILE A 241 -37.91 -42.04 -33.20
C ILE A 241 -38.06 -41.83 -34.70
N ASP A 242 -39.06 -41.10 -35.11
CA ASP A 242 -39.25 -40.71 -36.50
C ASP A 242 -38.49 -39.43 -36.86
N ARG A 243 -38.44 -39.09 -38.16
CA ARG A 243 -37.70 -37.92 -38.64
C ARG A 243 -38.25 -36.57 -38.12
N LYS A 244 -39.56 -36.48 -37.90
CA LYS A 244 -40.21 -35.26 -37.40
C LYS A 244 -39.84 -35.04 -35.94
N GLU A 245 -39.86 -36.10 -35.14
CA GLU A 245 -39.46 -36.05 -33.75
C GLU A 245 -37.97 -35.68 -33.62
N TRP A 246 -37.08 -36.26 -34.47
CA TRP A 246 -35.68 -35.89 -34.51
C TRP A 246 -35.47 -34.43 -34.90
N GLU A 247 -36.14 -33.90 -35.92
CA GLU A 247 -36.05 -32.48 -36.34
C GLU A 247 -36.54 -31.56 -35.22
N PHE A 248 -37.58 -31.89 -34.52
CA PHE A 248 -38.07 -31.14 -33.36
C PHE A 248 -37.09 -31.12 -32.20
N ARG A 249 -36.44 -32.27 -31.84
CA ARG A 249 -35.43 -32.33 -30.80
C ARG A 249 -34.17 -31.55 -31.16
N GLU A 250 -33.80 -31.62 -32.43
CA GLU A 250 -32.64 -30.88 -32.97
C GLU A 250 -32.83 -29.38 -32.89
N GLU A 251 -34.00 -28.87 -33.29
CA GLU A 251 -34.34 -27.46 -33.21
C GLU A 251 -34.34 -26.97 -31.77
N ASN A 252 -35.01 -27.71 -30.86
CA ASN A 252 -35.05 -27.40 -29.45
C ASN A 252 -33.65 -27.37 -28.82
N ARG A 253 -32.82 -28.39 -29.10
CA ARG A 253 -31.47 -28.50 -28.58
C ARG A 253 -30.61 -27.30 -29.03
N THR A 254 -30.66 -26.95 -30.30
CA THR A 254 -29.96 -25.81 -30.85
C THR A 254 -30.40 -24.50 -30.20
N SER A 255 -31.73 -24.31 -30.07
CA SER A 255 -32.31 -23.15 -29.41
C SER A 255 -31.85 -23.02 -27.95
N TRP A 256 -31.81 -24.12 -27.20
CA TRP A 256 -31.32 -24.14 -25.81
C TRP A 256 -29.82 -23.82 -25.71
N LEU A 257 -29.01 -24.35 -26.62
CA LEU A 257 -27.57 -24.08 -26.63
C LEU A 257 -27.27 -22.61 -26.93
N ASP A 258 -27.97 -22.03 -27.89
CA ASP A 258 -27.83 -20.60 -28.22
C ASP A 258 -28.35 -19.71 -27.07
N PHE A 259 -29.42 -20.12 -26.40
CA PHE A 259 -29.89 -19.45 -25.20
C PHE A 259 -28.86 -19.47 -24.09
N ILE A 260 -28.23 -20.63 -23.77
CA ILE A 260 -27.19 -20.78 -22.76
C ILE A 260 -25.99 -19.85 -23.10
N ARG A 261 -25.49 -19.88 -24.34
CA ARG A 261 -24.38 -19.05 -24.77
C ARG A 261 -24.67 -17.56 -24.61
N ARG A 262 -25.91 -17.14 -24.91
CA ARG A 262 -26.30 -15.75 -24.73
C ARG A 262 -26.35 -15.34 -23.25
N ILE A 263 -26.97 -16.12 -22.39
CA ILE A 263 -27.12 -15.78 -20.97
C ILE A 263 -25.82 -15.93 -20.19
N ASP A 264 -24.92 -16.86 -20.60
CA ASP A 264 -23.61 -17.03 -19.98
C ASP A 264 -22.79 -15.73 -20.05
N ASN A 265 -22.90 -15.00 -21.17
CA ASN A 265 -22.18 -13.74 -21.42
C ASN A 265 -22.98 -12.47 -21.06
N ALA A 266 -24.23 -12.59 -20.65
CA ALA A 266 -25.07 -11.43 -20.36
C ALA A 266 -24.64 -10.72 -19.07
N SER A 267 -24.59 -9.39 -19.06
CA SER A 267 -24.26 -8.60 -17.87
C SER A 267 -25.36 -8.68 -16.79
N PHE A 268 -26.61 -8.84 -17.22
CA PHE A 268 -27.78 -8.91 -16.38
C PHE A 268 -28.80 -9.88 -16.98
N LEU A 269 -29.52 -10.63 -16.16
CA LEU A 269 -30.61 -11.53 -16.57
C LEU A 269 -31.96 -10.93 -16.25
N SER A 270 -32.90 -11.02 -17.21
CA SER A 270 -34.28 -10.71 -17.00
C SER A 270 -34.98 -11.82 -16.19
N ASP A 271 -36.17 -11.52 -15.67
CA ASP A 271 -36.98 -12.54 -14.99
C ASP A 271 -37.48 -13.61 -16.00
N ASP A 272 -37.67 -13.24 -17.28
CA ASP A 272 -37.99 -14.19 -18.37
C ASP A 272 -36.79 -15.14 -18.63
N ASP A 273 -35.57 -14.65 -18.58
CA ASP A 273 -34.36 -15.50 -18.70
C ASP A 273 -34.31 -16.52 -17.56
N LEU A 274 -34.59 -16.11 -16.33
CA LEU A 274 -34.59 -16.99 -15.19
C LEU A 274 -35.71 -18.07 -15.31
N GLN A 275 -36.89 -17.71 -15.80
CA GLN A 275 -37.94 -18.66 -16.05
C GLN A 275 -37.51 -19.71 -17.08
N LYS A 276 -36.91 -19.30 -18.20
CA LYS A 276 -36.36 -20.21 -19.22
C LYS A 276 -35.28 -21.13 -18.69
N ILE A 277 -34.39 -20.62 -17.84
CA ILE A 277 -33.34 -21.44 -17.17
C ILE A 277 -34.03 -22.54 -16.34
N HIS A 278 -35.11 -22.23 -15.59
CA HIS A 278 -35.85 -23.21 -14.82
C HIS A 278 -36.61 -24.20 -15.71
N GLU A 279 -37.09 -23.79 -16.89
CA GLU A 279 -37.68 -24.69 -17.87
C GLU A 279 -36.63 -25.68 -18.41
N LEU A 280 -35.43 -25.18 -18.76
CA LEU A 280 -34.31 -26.00 -19.23
C LEU A 280 -33.87 -27.01 -18.16
N SER A 281 -33.79 -26.59 -16.89
CA SER A 281 -33.35 -27.46 -15.79
C SER A 281 -34.25 -28.68 -15.55
N ARG A 282 -35.48 -28.66 -16.08
CA ARG A 282 -36.42 -29.78 -16.02
C ARG A 282 -36.30 -30.74 -17.21
N GLN A 283 -35.50 -30.37 -18.20
CA GLN A 283 -35.24 -31.22 -19.37
C GLN A 283 -34.27 -32.33 -19.03
N HIS A 284 -34.56 -33.54 -19.47
CA HIS A 284 -33.74 -34.72 -19.28
C HIS A 284 -33.53 -35.42 -20.61
N TYR A 285 -32.50 -36.23 -20.67
CA TYR A 285 -32.20 -37.12 -21.79
C TYR A 285 -31.80 -38.48 -21.25
N THR A 286 -32.07 -39.53 -22.04
CA THR A 286 -31.58 -40.86 -21.74
C THR A 286 -30.17 -41.03 -22.29
N ASP A 287 -29.21 -41.36 -21.44
CA ASP A 287 -27.83 -41.61 -21.83
C ASP A 287 -27.63 -43.06 -22.34
N GLU A 288 -26.45 -43.36 -22.86
CA GLU A 288 -26.09 -44.67 -23.44
C GLU A 288 -26.20 -45.86 -22.46
N ASP A 289 -26.21 -45.58 -21.16
CA ASP A 289 -26.43 -46.56 -20.09
C ASP A 289 -27.89 -46.70 -19.65
N ASP A 290 -28.84 -46.24 -20.46
CA ASP A 290 -30.27 -46.18 -20.20
C ASP A 290 -30.66 -45.38 -18.92
N THR A 291 -29.76 -44.53 -18.41
CA THR A 291 -30.05 -43.66 -17.29
C THR A 291 -30.56 -42.30 -17.73
N GLU A 292 -31.55 -41.77 -17.01
CA GLU A 292 -32.07 -40.42 -17.24
C GLU A 292 -31.17 -39.40 -16.61
N LYS A 293 -30.64 -38.46 -17.42
CA LYS A 293 -29.71 -37.40 -16.99
C LYS A 293 -30.27 -36.00 -17.31
N PRO A 294 -30.08 -34.99 -16.45
CA PRO A 294 -30.57 -33.65 -16.71
C PRO A 294 -29.74 -32.95 -17.78
N PHE A 295 -30.34 -32.01 -18.51
CA PHE A 295 -29.64 -31.14 -19.46
C PHE A 295 -28.65 -30.19 -18.73
N LEU A 296 -28.97 -29.75 -17.52
CA LEU A 296 -28.15 -28.94 -16.66
C LEU A 296 -27.97 -29.62 -15.30
N THR A 297 -26.75 -29.68 -14.82
CA THR A 297 -26.44 -30.06 -13.42
C THR A 297 -26.88 -28.95 -12.48
N ASN A 298 -27.04 -29.25 -11.18
CA ASN A 298 -27.39 -28.25 -10.17
C ASN A 298 -26.34 -27.11 -10.10
N ASP A 299 -25.03 -27.44 -10.20
CA ASP A 299 -23.97 -26.44 -10.21
C ASP A 299 -24.01 -25.51 -11.43
N GLU A 300 -24.40 -26.03 -12.59
CA GLU A 300 -24.56 -25.23 -13.82
C GLU A 300 -25.82 -24.35 -13.72
N LEU A 301 -26.90 -24.88 -13.14
CA LEU A 301 -28.11 -24.13 -12.85
C LEU A 301 -27.84 -22.97 -11.90
N ASP A 302 -27.10 -23.21 -10.81
CA ASP A 302 -26.72 -22.18 -9.86
C ASP A 302 -25.86 -21.05 -10.55
N CYS A 303 -24.94 -21.46 -11.41
CA CYS A 303 -24.14 -20.52 -12.19
C CYS A 303 -24.99 -19.69 -13.16
N LEU A 304 -25.84 -20.32 -13.96
CA LEU A 304 -26.70 -19.65 -14.95
C LEU A 304 -27.76 -18.75 -14.31
N SER A 305 -28.18 -19.05 -13.07
CA SER A 305 -29.21 -18.28 -12.36
C SER A 305 -28.71 -16.99 -11.71
N ILE A 306 -27.42 -16.63 -11.86
CA ILE A 306 -26.85 -15.40 -11.31
C ILE A 306 -27.45 -14.18 -12.03
N LYS A 307 -28.26 -13.38 -11.35
CA LYS A 307 -28.89 -12.18 -11.93
C LYS A 307 -27.91 -11.14 -12.43
N LYS A 308 -26.82 -10.88 -11.66
CA LYS A 308 -25.82 -9.85 -11.96
C LYS A 308 -24.41 -10.35 -11.64
N GLY A 309 -23.50 -10.22 -12.61
CA GLY A 309 -22.12 -10.69 -12.46
C GLY A 309 -21.95 -12.15 -12.89
N THR A 310 -20.78 -12.72 -12.53
CA THR A 310 -20.34 -14.05 -12.99
C THR A 310 -20.15 -15.05 -11.85
N LEU A 311 -20.04 -14.60 -10.59
CA LEU A 311 -19.76 -15.44 -9.43
C LEU A 311 -21.03 -15.83 -8.70
N THR A 312 -21.16 -17.13 -8.38
CA THR A 312 -22.13 -17.64 -7.40
C THR A 312 -21.82 -17.07 -6.00
N ASP A 313 -22.77 -17.18 -5.06
CA ASP A 313 -22.54 -16.70 -3.70
C ASP A 313 -21.33 -17.39 -3.03
N LYS A 314 -21.17 -18.70 -3.23
CA LYS A 314 -20.01 -19.47 -2.74
C LYS A 314 -18.69 -18.97 -3.36
N GLU A 315 -18.68 -18.75 -4.67
CA GLU A 315 -17.49 -18.22 -5.35
C GLU A 315 -17.20 -16.78 -4.92
N ARG A 316 -18.23 -15.99 -4.62
CA ARG A 316 -18.08 -14.64 -4.07
C ARG A 316 -17.45 -14.66 -2.67
N GLU A 317 -17.87 -15.57 -1.80
CA GLU A 317 -17.24 -15.77 -0.49
C GLU A 317 -15.76 -16.16 -0.64
N VAL A 318 -15.44 -17.05 -1.58
CA VAL A 318 -14.05 -17.42 -1.89
C VAL A 318 -13.28 -16.21 -2.39
N MET A 319 -13.84 -15.41 -3.29
CA MET A 319 -13.21 -14.17 -3.75
C MET A 319 -12.98 -13.18 -2.60
N GLN A 320 -13.99 -12.95 -1.77
CA GLN A 320 -13.91 -12.02 -0.63
C GLN A 320 -12.90 -12.48 0.44
N SER A 321 -12.61 -13.77 0.50
CA SER A 321 -11.65 -14.32 1.47
C SER A 321 -10.21 -13.77 1.26
N HIS A 322 -9.90 -13.15 0.10
CA HIS A 322 -8.57 -12.59 -0.14
C HIS A 322 -8.18 -11.53 0.91
N VAL A 323 -9.11 -10.74 1.44
CA VAL A 323 -8.79 -9.75 2.48
C VAL A 323 -8.40 -10.41 3.80
N ILE A 324 -9.05 -11.53 4.15
CA ILE A 324 -8.68 -12.34 5.32
C ILE A 324 -7.30 -12.97 5.12
N LEU A 325 -7.03 -13.42 3.90
CA LEU A 325 -5.74 -14.00 3.53
C LEU A 325 -4.64 -12.93 3.50
N THR A 326 -4.93 -11.72 3.01
CA THR A 326 -4.05 -10.55 3.12
C THR A 326 -3.67 -10.32 4.59
N LYS A 327 -4.65 -10.28 5.50
CA LYS A 327 -4.40 -10.17 6.94
C LYS A 327 -3.44 -11.25 7.44
N LYS A 328 -3.75 -12.54 7.15
CA LYS A 328 -2.93 -13.68 7.58
C LYS A 328 -1.49 -13.63 7.05
N ILE A 329 -1.30 -13.21 5.80
CA ILE A 329 0.02 -13.06 5.19
C ILE A 329 0.78 -11.92 5.89
N LEU A 330 0.15 -10.74 6.02
CA LEU A 330 0.79 -9.56 6.60
C LEU A 330 1.02 -9.67 8.11
N GLU A 331 0.30 -10.54 8.83
CA GLU A 331 0.57 -10.88 10.24
C GLU A 331 1.93 -11.57 10.44
N LYS A 332 2.49 -12.18 9.39
CA LYS A 332 3.82 -12.80 9.44
C LYS A 332 4.94 -11.82 9.12
N VAL A 333 4.60 -10.63 8.65
CA VAL A 333 5.57 -9.58 8.35
C VAL A 333 5.79 -8.73 9.61
N ASN A 334 7.03 -8.66 10.05
CA ASN A 334 7.40 -7.81 11.19
C ASN A 334 7.65 -6.37 10.70
N PHE A 335 6.57 -5.61 10.56
CA PHE A 335 6.66 -4.22 10.14
C PHE A 335 7.34 -3.35 11.22
N PRO A 336 8.28 -2.47 10.84
CA PRO A 336 8.77 -1.42 11.74
C PRO A 336 7.64 -0.53 12.26
N ASP A 337 7.88 0.19 13.36
CA ASP A 337 6.87 1.03 14.02
C ASP A 337 6.16 2.02 13.06
N ASP A 338 6.91 2.62 12.15
CA ASP A 338 6.39 3.56 11.15
C ASP A 338 5.45 2.90 10.11
N TYR A 339 5.46 1.56 9.98
CA TYR A 339 4.67 0.78 9.04
C TYR A 339 3.61 -0.11 9.71
N ARG A 340 3.39 0.01 11.01
CA ARG A 340 2.40 -0.82 11.75
C ARG A 340 1.00 -0.75 11.15
N MET A 341 0.61 0.39 10.60
CA MET A 341 -0.71 0.63 10.03
C MET A 341 -0.94 -0.06 8.68
N VAL A 342 0.14 -0.44 7.97
CA VAL A 342 0.06 -1.07 6.64
C VAL A 342 -0.87 -2.27 6.61
N ARG A 343 -0.76 -3.16 7.60
CA ARG A 343 -1.60 -4.35 7.69
C ARG A 343 -3.08 -4.01 7.82
N GLU A 344 -3.42 -3.08 8.73
CA GLU A 344 -4.80 -2.66 8.94
C GLU A 344 -5.38 -2.01 7.69
N TRP A 345 -4.62 -1.10 7.06
CA TRP A 345 -5.10 -0.40 5.87
C TRP A 345 -5.27 -1.36 4.70
N ALA A 346 -4.31 -2.24 4.45
CA ALA A 346 -4.36 -3.22 3.38
C ALA A 346 -5.53 -4.20 3.51
N GLN A 347 -5.78 -4.73 4.73
CA GLN A 347 -6.84 -5.73 4.94
C GLN A 347 -8.25 -5.14 4.95
N SER A 348 -8.41 -3.82 5.08
CA SER A 348 -9.72 -3.17 5.27
C SER A 348 -10.21 -2.41 4.03
N HIS A 349 -9.53 -2.52 2.88
CA HIS A 349 -9.82 -1.73 1.68
C HIS A 349 -11.22 -1.99 1.06
N HIS A 350 -11.90 -3.04 1.46
CA HIS A 350 -13.29 -3.33 1.10
C HIS A 350 -14.32 -3.00 2.18
N GLU A 351 -13.90 -2.36 3.28
CA GLU A 351 -14.85 -1.82 4.25
C GLU A 351 -15.56 -0.59 3.66
N LEU A 352 -16.85 -0.46 3.97
CA LEU A 352 -17.71 0.62 3.50
C LEU A 352 -18.29 1.40 4.69
N LEU A 353 -18.41 2.72 4.58
CA LEU A 353 -18.87 3.59 5.67
C LEU A 353 -20.26 3.22 6.21
N ASN A 354 -21.12 2.62 5.39
CA ASN A 354 -22.44 2.15 5.78
C ASN A 354 -22.45 0.77 6.46
N GLY A 355 -21.30 0.16 6.72
CA GLY A 355 -21.16 -1.14 7.37
C GLY A 355 -21.51 -2.35 6.49
N LYS A 356 -21.77 -2.15 5.19
CA LYS A 356 -22.05 -3.24 4.23
C LYS A 356 -20.78 -3.80 3.58
N GLY A 357 -19.59 -3.25 3.94
CA GLY A 357 -18.29 -3.75 3.52
C GLY A 357 -17.90 -5.05 4.21
N TYR A 358 -16.72 -5.52 3.95
CA TYR A 358 -16.12 -6.72 4.53
C TYR A 358 -14.62 -6.52 4.75
N PRO A 359 -13.92 -7.29 5.60
CA PRO A 359 -14.36 -8.51 6.29
C PRO A 359 -14.98 -8.29 7.68
N GLU A 360 -14.78 -7.13 8.32
CA GLU A 360 -15.13 -6.87 9.71
C GLU A 360 -16.43 -6.06 9.85
N HIS A 361 -17.02 -5.62 8.73
CA HIS A 361 -18.22 -4.78 8.67
C HIS A 361 -18.09 -3.48 9.48
N LYS A 362 -16.90 -2.88 9.44
CA LYS A 362 -16.64 -1.59 10.04
C LYS A 362 -17.52 -0.50 9.42
N SER A 363 -17.87 0.52 10.21
CA SER A 363 -18.69 1.62 9.73
C SER A 363 -18.21 2.97 10.25
N GLY A 364 -18.49 4.03 9.52
CA GLY A 364 -18.22 5.41 9.93
C GLY A 364 -16.78 5.64 10.37
N ASP A 365 -16.60 6.27 11.55
CA ASP A 365 -15.27 6.67 12.05
C ASP A 365 -14.38 5.51 12.49
N ASN A 366 -14.89 4.28 12.54
CA ASN A 366 -14.07 3.09 12.76
C ASN A 366 -13.21 2.71 11.55
N ILE A 367 -13.44 3.36 10.39
CA ILE A 367 -12.65 3.18 9.17
C ILE A 367 -11.67 4.36 9.04
N PRO A 368 -10.35 4.12 9.15
CA PRO A 368 -9.34 5.17 8.94
C PRO A 368 -9.50 5.89 7.60
N LYS A 369 -9.17 7.17 7.55
CA LYS A 369 -9.27 7.95 6.31
C LYS A 369 -8.42 7.37 5.17
N GLU A 370 -7.29 6.77 5.49
CA GLU A 370 -6.42 6.09 4.53
C GLU A 370 -7.13 4.91 3.87
N VAL A 371 -7.85 4.12 4.65
CA VAL A 371 -8.67 3.02 4.12
C VAL A 371 -9.77 3.54 3.23
N ARG A 372 -10.46 4.62 3.63
CA ARG A 372 -11.51 5.27 2.80
C ARG A 372 -10.95 5.75 1.46
N LEU A 373 -9.74 6.32 1.46
CA LEU A 373 -9.06 6.71 0.22
C LEU A 373 -8.73 5.46 -0.61
N LEU A 374 -8.13 4.44 0.01
CA LEU A 374 -7.76 3.20 -0.68
C LEU A 374 -8.99 2.55 -1.35
N THR A 375 -10.13 2.50 -0.64
CA THR A 375 -11.41 2.00 -1.18
C THR A 375 -11.87 2.80 -2.42
N ILE A 376 -11.77 4.14 -2.39
CA ILE A 376 -12.15 4.99 -3.54
C ILE A 376 -11.24 4.71 -4.74
N LEU A 377 -9.91 4.64 -4.51
CA LEU A 377 -8.94 4.38 -5.56
C LEU A 377 -9.16 3.00 -6.19
N ASP A 378 -9.40 1.96 -5.37
CA ASP A 378 -9.63 0.60 -5.84
C ASP A 378 -10.90 0.50 -6.70
N ILE A 379 -12.02 1.07 -6.23
CA ILE A 379 -13.27 1.08 -6.99
C ILE A 379 -13.09 1.86 -8.32
N PHE A 380 -12.43 3.02 -8.27
CA PHE A 380 -12.20 3.84 -9.47
C PHE A 380 -11.37 3.10 -10.50
N GLU A 381 -10.23 2.52 -10.10
CA GLU A 381 -9.37 1.75 -10.99
C GLU A 381 -10.13 0.54 -11.54
N ALA A 382 -10.83 -0.18 -10.69
CA ALA A 382 -11.63 -1.32 -11.08
C ALA A 382 -12.72 -1.01 -12.12
N LEU A 383 -13.27 0.20 -12.13
CA LEU A 383 -14.27 0.65 -13.11
C LEU A 383 -13.64 1.11 -14.43
N THR A 384 -12.45 1.71 -14.38
CA THR A 384 -11.80 2.34 -15.54
C THR A 384 -10.77 1.45 -16.25
N ALA A 385 -10.34 0.34 -15.63
CA ALA A 385 -9.38 -0.61 -16.21
C ALA A 385 -9.87 -1.14 -17.58
N SER A 386 -9.01 -1.04 -18.61
CA SER A 386 -9.31 -1.44 -19.97
C SER A 386 -8.87 -2.87 -20.30
N ASP A 387 -8.10 -3.48 -19.46
CA ASP A 387 -7.49 -4.81 -19.63
C ASP A 387 -8.30 -5.95 -18.99
N ARG A 388 -9.50 -5.65 -18.45
CA ARG A 388 -10.44 -6.67 -17.99
C ARG A 388 -11.00 -7.42 -19.20
N PRO A 389 -10.71 -8.73 -19.34
CA PRO A 389 -11.10 -9.48 -20.53
C PRO A 389 -12.62 -9.56 -20.74
N TYR A 390 -13.41 -9.21 -19.72
CA TYR A 390 -14.84 -9.53 -19.66
C TYR A 390 -15.76 -8.34 -19.36
N LYS A 391 -15.19 -7.15 -19.13
CA LYS A 391 -15.99 -5.95 -18.85
C LYS A 391 -15.43 -4.76 -19.62
N LYS A 392 -16.27 -4.12 -20.43
CA LYS A 392 -15.88 -2.87 -21.09
C LYS A 392 -15.53 -1.84 -20.03
N SER A 393 -14.37 -1.19 -20.17
CA SER A 393 -13.98 -0.07 -19.32
C SER A 393 -15.06 1.02 -19.37
N ILE A 394 -15.35 1.56 -18.21
CA ILE A 394 -16.25 2.71 -18.06
C ILE A 394 -15.39 3.98 -18.24
N SER A 395 -15.95 5.01 -18.87
CA SER A 395 -15.26 6.31 -18.96
C SER A 395 -15.01 6.88 -17.55
N VAL A 396 -13.99 7.73 -17.42
CA VAL A 396 -13.70 8.44 -16.16
C VAL A 396 -14.95 9.08 -15.59
N GLN A 397 -15.71 9.83 -16.41
CA GLN A 397 -16.95 10.45 -15.97
C GLN A 397 -18.00 9.43 -15.50
N GLY A 398 -18.10 8.30 -16.18
CA GLY A 398 -18.99 7.20 -15.76
C GLY A 398 -18.59 6.61 -14.42
N ALA A 399 -17.29 6.42 -14.17
CA ALA A 399 -16.76 5.93 -12.91
C ALA A 399 -17.01 6.93 -11.76
N LEU A 400 -16.76 8.23 -12.00
CA LEU A 400 -17.07 9.28 -11.03
C LEU A 400 -18.55 9.34 -10.69
N ASN A 401 -19.45 9.21 -11.67
CA ASN A 401 -20.88 9.18 -11.42
C ASN A 401 -21.30 8.01 -10.52
N ILE A 402 -20.69 6.83 -10.70
CA ILE A 402 -20.92 5.66 -9.84
C ILE A 402 -20.41 5.96 -8.42
N LEU A 403 -19.20 6.51 -8.27
CA LEU A 403 -18.65 6.87 -6.97
C LEU A 403 -19.51 7.94 -6.25
N HIS A 404 -20.02 8.94 -6.95
CA HIS A 404 -20.98 9.91 -6.38
C HIS A 404 -22.25 9.23 -5.88
N SER A 405 -22.83 8.29 -6.64
CA SER A 405 -23.99 7.51 -6.19
C SER A 405 -23.67 6.72 -4.91
N MET A 406 -22.49 6.11 -4.84
CA MET A 406 -22.03 5.40 -3.63
C MET A 406 -21.80 6.34 -2.44
N ALA A 407 -21.33 7.56 -2.68
CA ALA A 407 -21.16 8.57 -1.65
C ALA A 407 -22.51 9.07 -1.12
N ASP A 408 -23.49 9.26 -1.99
CA ASP A 408 -24.86 9.65 -1.61
C ASP A 408 -25.57 8.53 -0.82
N GLU A 409 -25.24 7.27 -1.07
CA GLU A 409 -25.66 6.11 -0.27
C GLU A 409 -24.85 5.93 1.03
N SER A 410 -23.96 6.86 1.34
CA SER A 410 -23.03 6.77 2.47
C SER A 410 -22.16 5.51 2.49
N SER A 411 -21.86 4.96 1.31
CA SER A 411 -20.99 3.79 1.18
C SER A 411 -19.50 4.18 1.21
N ILE A 412 -19.15 5.33 0.63
CA ILE A 412 -17.79 5.88 0.60
C ILE A 412 -17.74 7.32 1.10
N ASP A 413 -16.54 7.82 1.36
CA ASP A 413 -16.32 9.15 1.92
C ASP A 413 -16.46 10.23 0.83
N LYS A 414 -17.49 11.09 0.98
CA LYS A 414 -17.81 12.16 0.03
C LYS A 414 -16.75 13.25 -0.02
N GLU A 415 -16.13 13.57 1.13
CA GLU A 415 -15.10 14.62 1.19
C GLU A 415 -13.83 14.16 0.46
N ILE A 416 -13.41 12.91 0.70
CA ILE A 416 -12.25 12.33 0.04
C ILE A 416 -12.51 12.17 -1.47
N LEU A 417 -13.72 11.78 -1.87
CA LEU A 417 -14.09 11.69 -3.29
C LEU A 417 -13.96 13.05 -3.99
N VAL A 418 -14.46 14.13 -3.37
CA VAL A 418 -14.32 15.49 -3.93
C VAL A 418 -12.86 15.89 -4.08
N LEU A 419 -12.00 15.61 -3.09
CA LEU A 419 -10.57 15.88 -3.19
C LEU A 419 -9.91 15.04 -4.31
N PHE A 420 -10.29 13.77 -4.44
CA PHE A 420 -9.80 12.92 -5.51
C PHE A 420 -10.19 13.46 -6.90
N GLU A 421 -11.45 13.92 -7.06
CA GLU A 421 -11.92 14.53 -8.30
C GLU A 421 -11.15 15.82 -8.62
N GLN A 422 -10.95 16.72 -7.64
CA GLN A 422 -10.17 17.93 -7.80
C GLN A 422 -8.71 17.68 -8.19
N SER A 423 -8.14 16.59 -7.73
CA SER A 423 -6.74 16.25 -8.00
C SER A 423 -6.49 15.79 -9.45
N SER A 424 -7.49 15.30 -10.15
CA SER A 424 -7.36 14.67 -11.48
C SER A 424 -6.22 13.63 -11.54
N ALA A 425 -5.99 12.93 -10.43
CA ALA A 425 -4.86 11.99 -10.26
C ALA A 425 -4.78 10.88 -11.31
N TRP A 426 -5.86 10.65 -12.06
CA TRP A 426 -5.97 9.64 -13.12
C TRP A 426 -5.42 10.07 -14.48
N GLU A 427 -5.16 11.36 -14.73
CA GLU A 427 -4.79 11.86 -16.07
C GLU A 427 -3.53 11.21 -16.64
N SER A 428 -2.57 10.87 -15.78
CA SER A 428 -1.33 10.20 -16.19
C SER A 428 -1.45 8.68 -16.26
N VAL A 429 -2.52 8.10 -15.71
CA VAL A 429 -2.72 6.64 -15.60
C VAL A 429 -3.67 6.15 -16.69
N ILE A 430 -4.71 6.93 -16.98
CA ILE A 430 -5.72 6.60 -17.99
C ILE A 430 -5.47 7.46 -19.21
N PRO A 431 -4.94 6.90 -20.32
CA PRO A 431 -4.73 7.67 -21.52
C PRO A 431 -6.06 8.24 -22.02
N ASN A 432 -6.12 9.57 -22.21
CA ASN A 432 -7.24 10.24 -22.83
C ASN A 432 -7.51 9.60 -24.22
N LYS A 433 -8.60 8.86 -24.36
CA LYS A 433 -9.07 8.32 -25.64
C LYS A 433 -9.67 9.40 -26.58
N ASN A 434 -9.40 10.68 -26.32
CA ASN A 434 -9.81 11.81 -27.14
C ASN A 434 -8.56 12.43 -27.81
N ASN A 435 -7.90 11.67 -28.70
CA ASN A 435 -7.10 12.16 -29.81
C ASN A 435 -7.19 11.18 -30.98
#